data_cc228df3e25b6098c59d597250cf9155
#
_entry.id   cc228df3e25b6098c59d597250cf9155
#
_cell.length_a   1.000
_cell.length_b   1.000
_cell.length_c   1.000
_cell.angle_alpha   90.00
_cell.angle_beta   90.00
_cell.angle_gamma   90.00
#
_symmetry.space_group_name_H-M   'P 1'
#
loop_
_entity.id
_entity.type
_entity.pdbx_description
1 polymer ?
#
loop_
_entity_poly.entity_id
_entity_poly.type
_entity_poly.pdbx_seq_one_letter_code
_entity_poly.pdbx_strand_id
1 'polypeptide(L)'
;IGDHRLSDAELLALLRSTQEPAPAEAGSPAIDKGVECLIQVIDVLVGLQELNSASFRGSSHRAVHLAGAVAERMDLLPTEKLEIVLATLLKDIGNAGVSEALFEDVGTFSSDKHEMMKQHVSASVGLLEHIDFNWKVLPIIRHHHERYDGTGYPDGFKGPEIPVGARILA
;
A
#
# COMPACT_ATOMS: atom_id res chain seq x y z
N ILE A 1 -5.21 -14.97 -18.61
CA ILE A 1 -5.37 -13.65 -17.97
C ILE A 1 -3.96 -13.24 -17.65
N GLY A 2 -3.40 -12.29 -18.45
CA GLY A 2 -2.00 -11.88 -18.35
C GLY A 2 -1.66 -11.32 -16.97
N ASP A 3 -0.44 -11.57 -16.56
CA ASP A 3 0.16 -11.06 -15.32
C ASP A 3 0.32 -9.52 -15.48
N HIS A 4 -0.72 -8.77 -15.10
CA HIS A 4 -0.73 -7.31 -15.15
C HIS A 4 -0.10 -6.75 -13.87
N ARG A 5 1.19 -7.01 -13.70
CA ARG A 5 2.00 -6.22 -12.75
C ARG A 5 2.25 -4.86 -13.37
N LEU A 6 2.12 -3.79 -12.58
CA LEU A 6 2.76 -2.54 -12.95
C LEU A 6 4.24 -2.86 -13.15
N SER A 7 4.74 -2.59 -14.34
CA SER A 7 6.17 -2.77 -14.61
C SER A 7 6.97 -1.75 -13.78
N ASP A 8 8.19 -2.08 -13.43
CA ASP A 8 9.12 -1.14 -12.77
C ASP A 8 9.19 0.19 -13.52
N ALA A 9 9.04 0.15 -14.84
CA ALA A 9 9.02 1.33 -15.70
C ALA A 9 7.77 2.21 -15.45
N GLU A 10 6.60 1.62 -15.21
CA GLU A 10 5.37 2.37 -14.90
C GLU A 10 5.43 2.98 -13.51
N LEU A 11 5.97 2.24 -12.53
CA LEU A 11 6.19 2.74 -11.18
C LEU A 11 7.24 3.87 -11.17
N LEU A 12 8.33 3.72 -11.91
CA LEU A 12 9.35 4.75 -12.12
C LEU A 12 8.78 5.99 -12.82
N ALA A 13 7.93 5.81 -13.83
CA ALA A 13 7.27 6.93 -14.51
C ALA A 13 6.37 7.71 -13.54
N LEU A 14 5.66 7.01 -12.67
CA LEU A 14 4.82 7.63 -11.64
C LEU A 14 5.67 8.42 -10.63
N LEU A 15 6.76 7.82 -10.13
CA LEU A 15 7.71 8.48 -9.22
C LEU A 15 8.34 9.74 -9.84
N ARG A 16 8.71 9.66 -11.12
CA ARG A 16 9.27 10.83 -11.85
C ARG A 16 8.25 11.94 -12.06
N SER A 17 6.98 11.61 -12.27
CA SER A 17 5.92 12.60 -12.47
C SER A 17 5.59 13.41 -11.22
N THR A 18 6.00 12.94 -10.04
CA THR A 18 5.75 13.59 -8.74
C THR A 18 6.87 14.51 -8.29
N GLN A 19 8.04 14.43 -8.93
CA GLN A 19 9.13 15.38 -8.63
C GLN A 19 8.80 16.70 -9.31
N GLU A 20 8.66 17.77 -8.53
CA GLU A 20 8.67 19.12 -9.09
C GLU A 20 9.94 19.29 -9.93
N PRO A 21 9.89 20.01 -11.06
CA PRO A 21 11.08 20.26 -11.85
C PRO A 21 12.05 21.08 -11.01
N ALA A 22 13.00 20.38 -10.37
CA ALA A 22 14.18 21.04 -9.83
C ALA A 22 14.87 21.77 -10.99
N PRO A 23 15.41 22.99 -10.79
CA PRO A 23 16.04 23.73 -11.86
C PRO A 23 17.18 22.89 -12.45
N ALA A 24 16.95 22.45 -13.68
CA ALA A 24 17.88 21.97 -14.69
C ALA A 24 19.18 21.25 -14.20
N GLU A 25 19.04 20.16 -13.44
CA GLU A 25 19.99 19.06 -13.51
C GLU A 25 19.21 17.80 -13.87
N ALA A 26 19.11 17.55 -15.16
CA ALA A 26 18.47 16.36 -15.72
C ALA A 26 19.08 15.10 -15.09
N GLY A 27 18.20 14.27 -14.54
CA GLY A 27 18.43 12.98 -13.90
C GLY A 27 19.87 12.47 -13.86
N SER A 28 20.54 12.62 -12.72
CA SER A 28 21.78 11.90 -12.47
C SER A 28 21.47 10.38 -12.55
N PRO A 29 22.25 9.60 -13.33
CA PRO A 29 22.07 8.15 -13.39
C PRO A 29 22.13 7.45 -12.04
N ALA A 30 22.64 8.12 -11.01
CA ALA A 30 22.69 7.65 -9.64
C ALA A 30 21.32 7.76 -8.93
N ILE A 31 20.52 8.79 -9.21
CA ILE A 31 19.18 8.96 -8.64
C ILE A 31 18.23 7.93 -9.25
N ASP A 32 18.30 7.69 -10.55
CA ASP A 32 17.51 6.67 -11.23
C ASP A 32 17.77 5.26 -10.67
N LYS A 33 19.05 4.91 -10.46
CA LYS A 33 19.42 3.63 -9.85
C LYS A 33 18.94 3.49 -8.41
N GLY A 34 18.95 4.58 -7.63
CA GLY A 34 18.44 4.58 -6.25
C GLY A 34 16.95 4.27 -6.19
N VAL A 35 16.17 4.87 -7.08
CA VAL A 35 14.71 4.65 -7.18
C VAL A 35 14.41 3.24 -7.67
N GLU A 36 15.14 2.73 -8.68
CA GLU A 36 15.02 1.34 -9.12
C GLU A 36 15.30 0.34 -7.99
N CYS A 37 16.38 0.58 -7.24
CA CYS A 37 16.73 -0.26 -6.09
C CYS A 37 15.62 -0.23 -5.03
N LEU A 38 15.04 0.93 -4.73
CA LEU A 38 13.94 1.05 -3.78
C LEU A 38 12.71 0.24 -4.23
N ILE A 39 12.33 0.33 -5.50
CA ILE A 39 11.23 -0.46 -6.06
C ILE A 39 11.50 -1.95 -5.91
N GLN A 40 12.70 -2.41 -6.27
CA GLN A 40 13.07 -3.82 -6.13
C GLN A 40 13.03 -4.29 -4.68
N VAL A 41 13.44 -3.44 -3.73
CA VAL A 41 13.34 -3.75 -2.29
C VAL A 41 11.88 -3.88 -1.87
N ILE A 42 11.00 -2.98 -2.31
CA ILE A 42 9.56 -3.05 -2.04
C ILE A 42 8.98 -4.34 -2.63
N ASP A 43 9.31 -4.70 -3.86
CA ASP A 43 8.86 -5.95 -4.49
C ASP A 43 9.31 -7.20 -3.73
N VAL A 44 10.56 -7.21 -3.23
CA VAL A 44 11.05 -8.30 -2.39
C VAL A 44 10.26 -8.39 -1.08
N LEU A 45 9.99 -7.25 -0.42
CA LEU A 45 9.21 -7.20 0.82
C LEU A 45 7.78 -7.70 0.60
N VAL A 46 7.13 -7.25 -0.46
CA VAL A 46 5.79 -7.70 -0.85
C VAL A 46 5.81 -9.21 -1.17
N GLY A 47 6.81 -9.66 -1.92
CA GLY A 47 6.99 -11.09 -2.23
C GLY A 47 7.16 -11.95 -0.97
N LEU A 48 7.97 -11.50 -0.01
CA LEU A 48 8.15 -12.19 1.27
C LEU A 48 6.85 -12.26 2.07
N GLN A 49 6.09 -11.18 2.10
CA GLN A 49 4.78 -11.15 2.75
C GLN A 49 3.81 -12.14 2.09
N GLU A 50 3.77 -12.18 0.77
CA GLU A 50 2.87 -13.06 0.01
C GLU A 50 3.27 -14.56 0.06
N LEU A 51 4.51 -14.87 0.46
CA LEU A 51 4.94 -16.25 0.71
C LEU A 51 4.26 -16.87 1.94
N ASN A 52 3.88 -16.05 2.91
CA ASN A 52 3.27 -16.52 4.18
C ASN A 52 1.84 -17.04 4.02
N SER A 53 1.18 -16.80 2.90
CA SER A 53 -0.14 -17.38 2.61
C SER A 53 -0.40 -17.48 1.11
N ALA A 54 -0.84 -18.66 0.69
CA ALA A 54 -1.21 -18.90 -0.71
C ALA A 54 -2.34 -17.98 -1.19
N SER A 55 -3.20 -17.53 -0.28
CA SER A 55 -4.32 -16.62 -0.57
C SER A 55 -3.88 -15.22 -0.93
N PHE A 56 -2.70 -14.78 -0.48
CA PHE A 56 -2.19 -13.43 -0.74
C PHE A 56 -1.34 -13.31 -2.01
N ARG A 57 -0.96 -14.44 -2.63
CA ARG A 57 -0.09 -14.41 -3.82
C ARG A 57 -0.64 -13.53 -4.94
N GLY A 58 0.13 -12.50 -5.31
CA GLY A 58 -0.22 -11.54 -6.35
C GLY A 58 -1.40 -10.64 -6.01
N SER A 59 -1.89 -10.65 -4.76
CA SER A 59 -3.01 -9.80 -4.34
C SER A 59 -2.62 -8.33 -4.30
N SER A 60 -1.41 -8.02 -3.83
CA SER A 60 -0.91 -6.66 -3.71
C SER A 60 -0.81 -5.99 -5.09
N HIS A 61 -0.24 -6.66 -6.08
CA HIS A 61 -0.14 -6.12 -7.44
C HIS A 61 -1.50 -5.95 -8.12
N ARG A 62 -2.44 -6.89 -7.91
CA ARG A 62 -3.82 -6.73 -8.42
C ARG A 62 -4.51 -5.54 -7.77
N ALA A 63 -4.34 -5.36 -6.45
CA ALA A 63 -4.88 -4.23 -5.73
C ALA A 63 -4.30 -2.90 -6.22
N VAL A 64 -2.99 -2.82 -6.48
CA VAL A 64 -2.33 -1.65 -7.07
C VAL A 64 -2.93 -1.28 -8.42
N HIS A 65 -3.14 -2.27 -9.30
CA HIS A 65 -3.74 -2.03 -10.61
C HIS A 65 -5.15 -1.45 -10.49
N LEU A 66 -5.97 -2.02 -9.60
CA LEU A 66 -7.35 -1.55 -9.38
C LEU A 66 -7.37 -0.16 -8.74
N ALA A 67 -6.59 0.05 -7.67
CA ALA A 67 -6.50 1.33 -6.98
C ALA A 67 -5.98 2.44 -7.91
N GLY A 68 -4.97 2.14 -8.72
CA GLY A 68 -4.45 3.05 -9.73
C GLY A 68 -5.49 3.43 -10.78
N ALA A 69 -6.26 2.46 -11.29
CA ALA A 69 -7.32 2.73 -12.25
C ALA A 69 -8.44 3.60 -11.64
N VAL A 70 -8.79 3.40 -10.38
CA VAL A 70 -9.76 4.26 -9.67
C VAL A 70 -9.20 5.67 -9.49
N ALA A 71 -7.94 5.80 -9.02
CA ALA A 71 -7.29 7.09 -8.83
C ALA A 71 -7.18 7.89 -10.15
N GLU A 72 -6.93 7.19 -11.27
CA GLU A 72 -6.92 7.80 -12.61
C GLU A 72 -8.31 8.31 -13.00
N ARG A 73 -9.36 7.52 -12.78
CA ARG A 73 -10.76 7.90 -13.07
C ARG A 73 -11.26 9.05 -12.19
N MET A 74 -10.68 9.22 -11.02
CA MET A 74 -10.95 10.33 -10.11
C MET A 74 -10.14 11.58 -10.41
N ASP A 75 -9.27 11.55 -11.44
CA ASP A 75 -8.37 12.65 -11.83
C ASP A 75 -7.51 13.17 -10.68
N LEU A 76 -7.02 12.23 -9.84
CA LEU A 76 -6.15 12.58 -8.72
C LEU A 76 -4.78 13.06 -9.21
N LEU A 77 -4.12 13.89 -8.40
CA LEU A 77 -2.79 14.37 -8.70
C LEU A 77 -1.77 13.23 -8.80
N PRO A 78 -0.71 13.35 -9.59
CA PRO A 78 0.35 12.34 -9.68
C PRO A 78 0.93 11.94 -8.32
N THR A 79 1.11 12.90 -7.40
CA THR A 79 1.56 12.65 -6.02
C THR A 79 0.58 11.78 -5.24
N GLU A 80 -0.73 12.05 -5.35
CA GLU A 80 -1.78 11.26 -4.69
C GLU A 80 -1.84 9.83 -5.25
N LYS A 81 -1.69 9.68 -6.57
CA LYS A 81 -1.62 8.35 -7.22
C LYS A 81 -0.44 7.54 -6.71
N LEU A 82 0.73 8.17 -6.56
CA LEU A 82 1.92 7.53 -6.00
C LEU A 82 1.71 7.12 -4.53
N GLU A 83 1.15 8.01 -3.71
CA GLU A 83 0.80 7.72 -2.31
C GLU A 83 -0.09 6.49 -2.20
N ILE A 84 -1.11 6.38 -3.08
CA ILE A 84 -2.04 5.25 -3.13
C ILE A 84 -1.31 3.96 -3.55
N VAL A 85 -0.47 4.01 -4.57
CA VAL A 85 0.29 2.84 -5.04
C VAL A 85 1.23 2.31 -3.95
N LEU A 86 2.03 3.19 -3.34
CA LEU A 86 2.94 2.82 -2.25
C LEU A 86 2.17 2.27 -1.04
N ALA A 87 1.09 2.93 -0.65
CA ALA A 87 0.26 2.45 0.45
C ALA A 87 -0.36 1.09 0.15
N THR A 88 -0.80 0.85 -1.08
CA THR A 88 -1.38 -0.44 -1.51
C THR A 88 -0.37 -1.57 -1.42
N LEU A 89 0.87 -1.33 -1.81
CA LEU A 89 1.95 -2.33 -1.73
C LEU A 89 2.34 -2.63 -0.27
N LEU A 90 2.33 -1.63 0.58
CA LEU A 90 2.90 -1.71 1.93
C LEU A 90 1.87 -1.90 3.05
N LYS A 91 0.55 -1.73 2.78
CA LYS A 91 -0.51 -1.74 3.80
C LYS A 91 -0.54 -3.00 4.66
N ASP A 92 -0.19 -4.12 4.08
CA ASP A 92 -0.28 -5.44 4.72
C ASP A 92 1.07 -5.99 5.20
N ILE A 93 2.16 -5.21 5.14
CA ILE A 93 3.51 -5.68 5.51
C ILE A 93 3.58 -6.17 6.97
N GLY A 94 2.72 -5.63 7.84
CA GLY A 94 2.58 -6.07 9.22
C GLY A 94 2.07 -7.51 9.38
N ASN A 95 1.47 -8.10 8.34
CA ASN A 95 1.06 -9.50 8.34
C ASN A 95 2.25 -10.47 8.39
N ALA A 96 3.47 -10.03 8.11
CA ALA A 96 4.67 -10.85 8.24
C ALA A 96 4.88 -11.38 9.68
N GLY A 97 4.31 -10.72 10.69
CA GLY A 97 4.33 -11.15 12.09
C GLY A 97 3.09 -11.96 12.52
N VAL A 98 2.12 -12.17 11.63
CA VAL A 98 0.86 -12.86 11.95
C VAL A 98 0.97 -14.33 11.53
N SER A 99 0.54 -15.24 12.40
CA SER A 99 0.57 -16.68 12.12
C SER A 99 -0.31 -17.05 10.92
N GLU A 100 0.23 -17.86 9.99
CA GLU A 100 -0.50 -18.38 8.81
C GLU A 100 -1.82 -19.07 9.19
N ALA A 101 -1.85 -19.75 10.34
CA ALA A 101 -3.06 -20.42 10.84
C ALA A 101 -4.27 -19.49 11.01
N LEU A 102 -4.05 -18.17 11.13
CA LEU A 102 -5.15 -17.20 11.21
C LEU A 102 -5.82 -16.96 9.85
N PHE A 103 -5.09 -17.18 8.75
CA PHE A 103 -5.57 -16.96 7.39
C PHE A 103 -6.20 -18.22 6.77
N GLU A 104 -5.83 -19.40 7.26
CA GLU A 104 -6.27 -20.69 6.69
C GLU A 104 -7.59 -21.21 7.28
N ASP A 105 -7.96 -20.76 8.46
CA ASP A 105 -9.16 -21.23 9.13
C ASP A 105 -10.43 -20.59 8.54
N VAL A 106 -11.08 -21.32 7.65
CA VAL A 106 -12.33 -20.94 6.95
C VAL A 106 -13.56 -21.02 7.88
N GLY A 107 -13.36 -21.29 9.18
CA GLY A 107 -14.42 -21.35 10.19
C GLY A 107 -14.93 -19.98 10.63
N THR A 108 -15.84 -19.98 11.59
CA THR A 108 -16.38 -18.75 12.19
C THR A 108 -15.26 -17.92 12.80
N PHE A 109 -15.07 -16.71 12.26
CA PHE A 109 -14.15 -15.74 12.85
C PHE A 109 -14.56 -15.45 14.29
N SER A 110 -13.76 -15.91 15.25
CA SER A 110 -13.94 -15.52 16.64
C SER A 110 -13.56 -14.03 16.80
N SER A 111 -14.14 -13.37 17.83
CA SER A 111 -13.76 -12.01 18.18
C SER A 111 -12.25 -11.83 18.34
N ASP A 112 -11.58 -12.82 18.92
CA ASP A 112 -10.14 -12.80 19.17
C ASP A 112 -9.33 -12.83 17.87
N LYS A 113 -9.74 -13.65 16.89
CA LYS A 113 -9.13 -13.64 15.56
C LYS A 113 -9.30 -12.31 14.85
N HIS A 114 -10.47 -11.71 14.98
CA HIS A 114 -10.74 -10.39 14.40
C HIS A 114 -9.83 -9.31 15.01
N GLU A 115 -9.65 -9.32 16.33
CA GLU A 115 -8.73 -8.39 17.00
C GLU A 115 -7.27 -8.64 16.61
N MET A 116 -6.84 -9.90 16.47
CA MET A 116 -5.50 -10.22 15.97
C MET A 116 -5.30 -9.73 14.54
N MET A 117 -6.31 -9.87 13.68
CA MET A 117 -6.25 -9.35 12.30
C MET A 117 -6.11 -7.82 12.27
N LYS A 118 -6.73 -7.10 13.19
CA LYS A 118 -6.58 -5.62 13.27
C LYS A 118 -5.15 -5.19 13.60
N GLN A 119 -4.38 -6.04 14.29
CA GLN A 119 -3.02 -5.71 14.71
C GLN A 119 -2.06 -5.48 13.53
N HIS A 120 -2.35 -6.08 12.33
CA HIS A 120 -1.48 -5.87 11.18
C HIS A 120 -1.40 -4.39 10.75
N VAL A 121 -2.47 -3.62 10.94
CA VAL A 121 -2.46 -2.19 10.63
C VAL A 121 -1.45 -1.44 11.49
N SER A 122 -1.51 -1.65 12.81
CA SER A 122 -0.56 -1.04 13.75
C SER A 122 0.87 -1.52 13.50
N ALA A 123 1.03 -2.81 13.19
CA ALA A 123 2.32 -3.40 12.87
C ALA A 123 2.89 -2.82 11.55
N SER A 124 2.06 -2.66 10.51
CA SER A 124 2.49 -2.04 9.25
C SER A 124 2.95 -0.60 9.47
N VAL A 125 2.17 0.20 10.22
CA VAL A 125 2.54 1.58 10.55
C VAL A 125 3.83 1.60 11.36
N GLY A 126 3.95 0.78 12.41
CA GLY A 126 5.13 0.74 13.27
C GLY A 126 6.41 0.33 12.54
N LEU A 127 6.33 -0.57 11.54
CA LEU A 127 7.46 -0.92 10.68
C LEU A 127 7.92 0.24 9.79
N LEU A 128 6.98 1.08 9.36
CA LEU A 128 7.20 2.09 8.34
C LEU A 128 7.36 3.51 8.92
N GLU A 129 6.98 3.76 10.17
CA GLU A 129 7.01 5.10 10.78
C GLU A 129 8.41 5.72 10.88
N HIS A 130 9.47 4.90 10.81
CA HIS A 130 10.85 5.35 10.81
C HIS A 130 11.36 5.76 9.42
N ILE A 131 10.55 5.53 8.37
CA ILE A 131 10.86 5.96 7.01
C ILE A 131 10.28 7.35 6.82
N ASP A 132 11.15 8.30 6.50
CA ASP A 132 10.72 9.66 6.18
C ASP A 132 10.12 9.70 4.76
N PHE A 133 8.85 9.36 4.69
CA PHE A 133 8.10 9.51 3.45
C PHE A 133 7.79 11.00 3.22
N ASN A 134 8.24 11.54 2.11
CA ASN A 134 7.82 12.87 1.66
C ASN A 134 6.33 12.91 1.22
N TRP A 135 5.61 11.80 1.37
CA TRP A 135 4.24 11.56 0.92
C TRP A 135 3.36 11.04 2.05
N LYS A 136 2.04 11.21 1.89
CA LYS A 136 1.05 10.79 2.90
C LYS A 136 0.72 9.30 2.84
N VAL A 137 1.75 8.44 2.80
CA VAL A 137 1.60 6.98 2.71
C VAL A 137 1.04 6.39 4.00
N LEU A 138 1.62 6.76 5.15
CA LEU A 138 1.23 6.21 6.46
C LEU A 138 -0.23 6.44 6.84
N PRO A 139 -0.82 7.64 6.63
CA PRO A 139 -2.24 7.85 6.88
C PRO A 139 -3.15 6.95 6.04
N ILE A 140 -2.77 6.65 4.79
CA ILE A 140 -3.52 5.74 3.93
C ILE A 140 -3.43 4.31 4.48
N ILE A 141 -2.22 3.85 4.84
CA ILE A 141 -2.01 2.54 5.44
C ILE A 141 -2.79 2.40 6.75
N ARG A 142 -2.76 3.42 7.63
CA ARG A 142 -3.44 3.37 8.91
C ARG A 142 -4.95 3.19 8.77
N HIS A 143 -5.57 3.83 7.76
CA HIS A 143 -7.02 3.94 7.67
C HIS A 143 -7.66 3.11 6.56
N HIS A 144 -6.91 2.16 5.93
CA HIS A 144 -7.45 1.37 4.82
C HIS A 144 -8.55 0.36 5.22
N HIS A 145 -8.78 0.15 6.49
CA HIS A 145 -9.89 -0.62 7.04
C HIS A 145 -10.98 0.24 7.69
N GLU A 146 -10.88 1.56 7.56
CA GLU A 146 -11.99 2.42 7.94
C GLU A 146 -13.16 2.26 6.99
N ARG A 147 -14.35 2.40 7.52
CA ARG A 147 -15.60 2.30 6.77
C ARG A 147 -16.28 3.65 6.72
N TYR A 148 -16.86 3.98 5.58
CA TYR A 148 -17.50 5.29 5.37
C TYR A 148 -18.59 5.60 6.40
N ASP A 149 -19.23 4.56 6.97
CA ASP A 149 -20.23 4.65 8.01
C ASP A 149 -19.65 4.84 9.44
N GLY A 150 -18.33 4.78 9.61
CA GLY A 150 -17.62 4.90 10.89
C GLY A 150 -17.56 3.61 11.71
N THR A 151 -17.92 2.46 11.12
CA THR A 151 -17.84 1.15 11.78
C THR A 151 -16.53 0.43 11.53
N GLY A 152 -15.57 1.11 10.89
CA GLY A 152 -14.24 0.60 10.59
C GLY A 152 -13.27 0.73 11.76
N TYR A 153 -12.00 0.53 11.47
CA TYR A 153 -10.90 0.62 12.45
C TYR A 153 -9.63 1.17 11.78
N PRO A 154 -8.63 1.69 12.53
CA PRO A 154 -8.51 1.67 14.00
C PRO A 154 -9.19 2.84 14.72
N ASP A 155 -9.42 3.97 14.08
CA ASP A 155 -9.80 5.22 14.71
C ASP A 155 -11.32 5.50 14.63
N GLY A 156 -12.07 4.73 13.83
CA GLY A 156 -13.51 4.89 13.62
C GLY A 156 -13.86 6.15 12.82
N PHE A 157 -12.98 6.57 11.92
CA PHE A 157 -13.20 7.73 11.05
C PHE A 157 -14.43 7.53 10.17
N LYS A 158 -15.12 8.62 9.86
CA LYS A 158 -16.37 8.59 9.12
C LYS A 158 -16.34 9.56 7.93
N GLY A 159 -16.87 9.08 6.82
CA GLY A 159 -17.05 9.92 5.64
C GLY A 159 -15.74 10.54 5.14
N PRO A 160 -15.70 11.89 4.98
CA PRO A 160 -14.55 12.61 4.47
C PRO A 160 -13.33 12.66 5.40
N GLU A 161 -13.46 12.27 6.68
CA GLU A 161 -12.33 12.18 7.62
C GLU A 161 -11.34 11.10 7.17
N ILE A 162 -11.85 10.07 6.46
CA ILE A 162 -11.03 9.00 5.92
C ILE A 162 -10.23 9.55 4.71
N PRO A 163 -8.89 9.43 4.70
CA PRO A 163 -8.09 9.84 3.56
C PRO A 163 -8.61 9.23 2.24
N VAL A 164 -8.58 10.00 1.15
CA VAL A 164 -9.10 9.53 -0.14
C VAL A 164 -8.44 8.23 -0.59
N GLY A 165 -7.12 8.10 -0.44
CA GLY A 165 -6.41 6.87 -0.75
C GLY A 165 -6.89 5.69 0.08
N ALA A 166 -7.14 5.88 1.37
CA ALA A 166 -7.68 4.83 2.23
C ALA A 166 -9.09 4.39 1.80
N ARG A 167 -9.95 5.34 1.37
CA ARG A 167 -11.29 5.01 0.82
C ARG A 167 -11.24 4.24 -0.50
N ILE A 168 -10.17 4.39 -1.27
CA ILE A 168 -9.95 3.63 -2.51
C ILE A 168 -9.51 2.20 -2.19
N LEU A 169 -8.81 1.99 -1.08
CA LEU A 169 -8.28 0.68 -0.66
C LEU A 169 -9.25 -0.15 0.19
N ALA A 170 -10.29 0.48 0.75
CA ALA A 170 -11.28 -0.12 1.67
C ALA A 170 -12.21 -1.15 1.01
#